data_6920d35903dde5e101a4236746571ab9
#
_entry.id   6920d35903dde5e101a4236746571ab9
#
_cell.length_a   1.000
_cell.length_b   1.000
_cell.length_c   1.000
_cell.angle_alpha   90.00
_cell.angle_beta   90.00
_cell.angle_gamma   90.00
#
_symmetry.space_group_name_H-M   'P 1'
#
loop_
_entity.id
_entity.type
_entity.pdbx_description
1 polymer ?
#
loop_
_entity_poly.entity_id
_entity_poly.type
_entity_poly.pdbx_seq_one_letter_code
_entity_poly.pdbx_strand_id
1 'polypeptide(L)'
;MTEQTTTADQAATTAEQQHFDHLISEDSRVEPRDWMPEAYRKSLTRQVSQHAHSEIIGMQPEANWITRAPSLKRKAVLMAKVQDEAGHGLYLYSAAETLGTPRSVLNEQLLSGKAKYSSIFNYPCLLYTSDAADERSS
;
A
#
# COMPACT_ATOMS: atom_id res chain seq x y z
N MET A 1 34.77 23.92 18.32
CA MET A 1 33.33 24.21 18.55
C MET A 1 32.40 23.13 17.94
N THR A 2 32.90 21.94 17.66
CA THR A 2 32.24 20.86 16.90
C THR A 2 31.84 19.63 17.73
N GLU A 3 32.30 19.49 18.98
CA GLU A 3 32.04 18.29 19.80
C GLU A 3 30.75 18.34 20.63
N GLN A 4 30.21 19.53 20.94
CA GLN A 4 28.98 19.64 21.74
C GLN A 4 27.70 19.39 20.98
N THR A 5 27.70 19.51 19.65
CA THR A 5 26.53 19.27 18.81
C THR A 5 26.25 17.75 18.67
N THR A 6 27.27 16.92 18.68
CA THR A 6 27.19 15.47 18.47
C THR A 6 26.54 14.72 19.64
N THR A 7 26.82 15.13 20.88
CA THR A 7 26.34 14.47 22.10
C THR A 7 24.86 14.78 22.37
N ALA A 8 24.42 16.01 22.10
CA ALA A 8 23.02 16.38 22.25
C ALA A 8 22.11 15.68 21.21
N ASP A 9 22.57 15.58 19.97
CA ASP A 9 21.88 14.90 18.88
C ASP A 9 21.75 13.38 19.14
N GLN A 10 22.80 12.76 19.64
CA GLN A 10 22.78 11.34 20.02
C GLN A 10 21.85 11.06 21.21
N ALA A 11 21.79 11.96 22.20
CA ALA A 11 20.89 11.82 23.34
C ALA A 11 19.43 12.01 22.93
N ALA A 12 19.13 12.95 22.03
CA ALA A 12 17.79 13.16 21.49
C ALA A 12 17.34 11.92 20.71
N THR A 13 18.17 11.39 19.82
CA THR A 13 17.87 10.17 19.05
C THR A 13 17.63 8.95 19.94
N THR A 14 18.35 8.86 21.06
CA THR A 14 18.15 7.76 22.05
C THR A 14 16.80 7.87 22.76
N ALA A 15 16.39 9.08 23.13
CA ALA A 15 15.08 9.32 23.80
C ALA A 15 13.92 9.05 22.83
N GLU A 16 14.03 9.46 21.58
CA GLU A 16 13.05 9.21 20.53
C GLU A 16 12.92 7.71 20.23
N GLN A 17 14.04 6.98 20.17
CA GLN A 17 14.04 5.54 20.02
C GLN A 17 13.35 4.84 21.18
N GLN A 18 13.63 5.22 22.43
CA GLN A 18 12.97 4.64 23.61
C GLN A 18 11.46 4.91 23.60
N HIS A 19 11.07 6.12 23.20
CA HIS A 19 9.66 6.45 23.06
C HIS A 19 8.96 5.60 22.01
N PHE A 20 9.57 5.46 20.82
CA PHE A 20 9.07 4.62 19.73
C PHE A 20 8.95 3.16 20.19
N ASP A 21 9.97 2.59 20.82
CA ASP A 21 9.97 1.22 21.32
C ASP A 21 8.87 1.01 22.37
N HIS A 22 8.64 2.00 23.20
CA HIS A 22 7.53 1.96 24.17
C HIS A 22 6.18 1.95 23.47
N LEU A 23 5.93 2.81 22.48
CA LEU A 23 4.68 2.80 21.71
C LEU A 23 4.42 1.44 21.07
N ILE A 24 5.45 0.82 20.48
CA ILE A 24 5.33 -0.51 19.88
C ILE A 24 5.03 -1.58 20.93
N SER A 25 5.68 -1.54 22.11
CA SER A 25 5.48 -2.52 23.17
C SER A 25 4.06 -2.48 23.75
N GLU A 26 3.43 -1.30 23.76
CA GLU A 26 2.06 -1.08 24.26
C GLU A 26 1.00 -1.25 23.16
N ASP A 27 1.37 -1.70 21.97
CA ASP A 27 0.49 -1.77 20.79
C ASP A 27 -0.22 -0.42 20.50
N SER A 28 0.49 0.66 20.81
CA SER A 28 0.00 2.01 20.65
C SER A 28 0.17 2.49 19.23
N ARG A 29 -0.74 3.36 18.78
CA ARG A 29 -0.72 3.91 17.44
C ARG A 29 0.49 4.84 17.25
N VAL A 30 1.23 4.63 16.16
CA VAL A 30 2.28 5.53 15.68
C VAL A 30 1.73 6.30 14.48
N GLU A 31 1.77 7.62 14.55
CA GLU A 31 1.30 8.48 13.46
C GLU A 31 2.39 8.64 12.37
N PRO A 32 2.02 8.90 11.11
CA PRO A 32 2.99 8.99 10.01
C PRO A 32 4.06 10.08 10.19
N ARG A 33 3.74 11.12 10.97
CA ARG A 33 4.64 12.25 11.24
C ARG A 33 5.45 12.09 12.53
N ASP A 34 5.14 11.09 13.33
CA ASP A 34 5.90 10.80 14.53
C ASP A 34 7.30 10.37 14.15
N TRP A 35 8.23 10.59 15.08
CA TRP A 35 9.56 10.05 14.91
C TRP A 35 9.50 8.51 14.88
N MET A 36 10.19 7.93 13.96
CA MET A 36 10.40 6.48 13.85
C MET A 36 11.77 6.21 13.25
N PRO A 37 12.40 5.08 13.57
CA PRO A 37 13.68 4.68 12.96
C PRO A 37 13.60 4.72 11.43
N GLU A 38 14.63 5.23 10.79
CA GLU A 38 14.66 5.33 9.31
C GLU A 38 14.43 3.99 8.62
N ALA A 39 14.99 2.92 9.15
CA ALA A 39 14.78 1.56 8.62
C ALA A 39 13.30 1.13 8.70
N TYR A 40 12.61 1.49 9.78
CA TYR A 40 11.17 1.23 9.95
C TYR A 40 10.36 2.05 8.96
N ARG A 41 10.57 3.37 8.89
CA ARG A 41 9.90 4.26 7.93
C ARG A 41 10.07 3.79 6.49
N LYS A 42 11.29 3.46 6.12
CA LYS A 42 11.62 2.94 4.77
C LYS A 42 10.89 1.63 4.47
N SER A 43 10.85 0.72 5.42
CA SER A 43 10.15 -0.57 5.28
C SER A 43 8.65 -0.38 5.15
N LEU A 44 8.05 0.44 6.01
CA LEU A 44 6.62 0.76 6.00
C LEU A 44 6.22 1.45 4.68
N THR A 45 6.95 2.49 4.27
CA THR A 45 6.70 3.20 3.01
C THR A 45 6.77 2.25 1.82
N ARG A 46 7.75 1.35 1.80
CA ARG A 46 7.88 0.32 0.75
C ARG A 46 6.67 -0.61 0.72
N GLN A 47 6.23 -1.11 1.87
CA GLN A 47 5.09 -2.02 1.96
C GLN A 47 3.79 -1.35 1.49
N VAL A 48 3.53 -0.13 1.99
CA VAL A 48 2.34 0.64 1.61
C VAL A 48 2.35 0.94 0.10
N SER A 49 3.50 1.34 -0.46
CA SER A 49 3.64 1.63 -1.89
C SER A 49 3.43 0.38 -2.76
N GLN A 50 4.00 -0.76 -2.37
CA GLN A 50 3.83 -2.02 -3.09
C GLN A 50 2.38 -2.49 -3.05
N HIS A 51 1.71 -2.33 -1.91
CA HIS A 51 0.29 -2.64 -1.78
C HIS A 51 -0.54 -1.73 -2.69
N ALA A 52 -0.31 -0.41 -2.64
CA ALA A 52 -0.99 0.54 -3.52
C ALA A 52 -0.85 0.18 -5.02
N HIS A 53 0.36 -0.17 -5.45
CA HIS A 53 0.60 -0.63 -6.82
C HIS A 53 -0.15 -1.93 -7.13
N SER A 54 -0.22 -2.85 -6.16
CA SER A 54 -0.95 -4.12 -6.32
C SER A 54 -2.44 -3.89 -6.52
N GLU A 55 -3.06 -2.99 -5.76
CA GLU A 55 -4.47 -2.62 -5.91
C GLU A 55 -4.76 -2.03 -7.30
N ILE A 56 -3.94 -1.06 -7.73
CA ILE A 56 -4.12 -0.40 -9.04
C ILE A 56 -3.89 -1.37 -10.20
N ILE A 57 -2.90 -2.25 -10.14
CA ILE A 57 -2.67 -3.25 -11.19
C ILE A 57 -3.70 -4.37 -11.11
N GLY A 58 -4.09 -4.80 -9.89
CA GLY A 58 -5.05 -5.88 -9.67
C GLY A 58 -6.45 -5.59 -10.22
N MET A 59 -6.87 -4.32 -10.23
CA MET A 59 -8.16 -3.96 -10.80
C MET A 59 -8.26 -4.17 -12.32
N GLN A 60 -7.14 -4.16 -13.06
CA GLN A 60 -7.14 -4.25 -14.52
C GLN A 60 -7.63 -5.59 -15.06
N PRO A 61 -7.15 -6.76 -14.60
CA PRO A 61 -7.68 -8.05 -15.01
C PRO A 61 -9.18 -8.18 -14.75
N GLU A 62 -9.66 -7.70 -13.61
CA GLU A 62 -11.08 -7.74 -13.25
C GLU A 62 -11.91 -6.81 -14.13
N ALA A 63 -11.45 -5.61 -14.42
CA ALA A 63 -12.10 -4.66 -15.34
C ALA A 63 -12.30 -5.27 -16.73
N ASN A 64 -11.35 -6.03 -17.24
CA ASN A 64 -11.42 -6.70 -18.54
C ASN A 64 -12.55 -7.74 -18.61
N TRP A 65 -13.01 -8.24 -17.48
CA TRP A 65 -14.11 -9.21 -17.42
C TRP A 65 -15.49 -8.59 -17.32
N ILE A 66 -15.62 -7.32 -17.00
CA ILE A 66 -16.94 -6.65 -16.87
C ILE A 66 -17.77 -6.83 -18.15
N THR A 67 -17.17 -6.65 -19.33
CA THR A 67 -17.87 -6.79 -20.61
C THR A 67 -18.23 -8.25 -20.93
N ARG A 68 -17.46 -9.21 -20.44
CA ARG A 68 -17.58 -10.65 -20.70
C ARG A 68 -18.50 -11.37 -19.71
N ALA A 69 -18.78 -10.75 -18.58
CA ALA A 69 -19.62 -11.37 -17.55
C ALA A 69 -21.02 -11.72 -18.10
N PRO A 70 -21.56 -12.90 -17.76
CA PRO A 70 -22.73 -13.48 -18.44
C PRO A 70 -24.06 -12.79 -18.07
N SER A 71 -24.12 -12.01 -17.00
CA SER A 71 -25.34 -11.35 -16.55
C SER A 71 -25.07 -9.91 -16.13
N LEU A 72 -26.11 -9.07 -16.17
CA LEU A 72 -26.06 -7.70 -15.69
C LEU A 72 -25.70 -7.63 -14.19
N LYS A 73 -26.21 -8.57 -13.39
CA LYS A 73 -25.88 -8.68 -11.97
C LYS A 73 -24.38 -8.89 -11.77
N ARG A 74 -23.77 -9.86 -12.48
CA ARG A 74 -22.32 -10.12 -12.38
C ARG A 74 -21.47 -8.93 -12.90
N LYS A 75 -21.93 -8.27 -13.97
CA LYS A 75 -21.28 -7.02 -14.44
C LYS A 75 -21.25 -5.94 -13.35
N ALA A 76 -22.37 -5.75 -12.67
CA ALA A 76 -22.49 -4.76 -11.59
C ALA A 76 -21.57 -5.10 -10.40
N VAL A 77 -21.50 -6.36 -10.00
CA VAL A 77 -20.60 -6.83 -8.93
C VAL A 77 -19.12 -6.59 -9.30
N LEU A 78 -18.72 -6.96 -10.52
CA LEU A 78 -17.34 -6.71 -10.98
C LEU A 78 -17.02 -5.22 -11.03
N MET A 79 -17.94 -4.38 -11.47
CA MET A 79 -17.74 -2.94 -11.50
C MET A 79 -17.56 -2.37 -10.08
N ALA A 80 -18.40 -2.80 -9.14
CA ALA A 80 -18.26 -2.39 -7.74
C ALA A 80 -16.90 -2.79 -7.16
N LYS A 81 -16.45 -4.03 -7.43
CA LYS A 81 -15.16 -4.52 -6.99
C LYS A 81 -13.99 -3.71 -7.58
N VAL A 82 -14.01 -3.45 -8.88
CA VAL A 82 -12.97 -2.64 -9.55
C VAL A 82 -12.89 -1.22 -8.97
N GLN A 83 -14.04 -0.62 -8.64
CA GLN A 83 -14.08 0.69 -7.98
C GLN A 83 -13.50 0.64 -6.57
N ASP A 84 -13.75 -0.42 -5.83
CA ASP A 84 -13.24 -0.63 -4.47
C ASP A 84 -11.71 -0.77 -4.49
N GLU A 85 -11.15 -1.62 -5.36
CA GLU A 85 -9.70 -1.78 -5.54
C GLU A 85 -9.02 -0.46 -5.96
N ALA A 86 -9.65 0.29 -6.86
CA ALA A 86 -9.17 1.61 -7.23
C ALA A 86 -9.14 2.57 -6.03
N GLY A 87 -10.20 2.55 -5.21
CA GLY A 87 -10.30 3.33 -3.97
C GLY A 87 -9.21 2.97 -2.97
N HIS A 88 -8.96 1.68 -2.74
CA HIS A 88 -7.89 1.18 -1.89
C HIS A 88 -6.52 1.66 -2.36
N GLY A 89 -6.23 1.54 -3.66
CA GLY A 89 -4.97 2.00 -4.24
C GLY A 89 -4.74 3.51 -4.04
N LEU A 90 -5.76 4.34 -4.27
CA LEU A 90 -5.69 5.78 -4.05
C LEU A 90 -5.50 6.14 -2.58
N TYR A 91 -6.16 5.42 -1.68
CA TYR A 91 -6.00 5.60 -0.24
C TYR A 91 -4.58 5.26 0.22
N LEU A 92 -4.03 4.14 -0.24
CA LEU A 92 -2.67 3.72 0.08
C LEU A 92 -1.62 4.66 -0.51
N TYR A 93 -1.84 5.23 -1.69
CA TYR A 93 -0.97 6.28 -2.22
C TYR A 93 -0.99 7.52 -1.32
N SER A 94 -2.16 7.91 -0.79
CA SER A 94 -2.23 9.02 0.18
C SER A 94 -1.47 8.69 1.47
N ALA A 95 -1.56 7.45 1.95
CA ALA A 95 -0.78 7.01 3.11
C ALA A 95 0.74 7.08 2.84
N ALA A 96 1.20 6.66 1.66
CA ALA A 96 2.60 6.79 1.27
C ALA A 96 3.06 8.26 1.19
N GLU A 97 2.20 9.17 0.75
CA GLU A 97 2.48 10.62 0.74
C GLU A 97 2.68 11.15 2.17
N THR A 98 1.87 10.73 3.13
CA THR A 98 2.04 11.13 4.54
C THR A 98 3.33 10.59 5.15
N LEU A 99 3.86 9.47 4.63
CA LEU A 99 5.15 8.91 5.00
C LEU A 99 6.34 9.55 4.27
N GLY A 100 6.10 10.50 3.36
CA GLY A 100 7.11 11.29 2.68
C GLY A 100 7.42 10.87 1.23
N THR A 101 6.65 9.94 0.64
CA THR A 101 6.84 9.55 -0.77
C THR A 101 5.72 10.14 -1.64
N PRO A 102 6.00 11.15 -2.49
CA PRO A 102 4.99 11.79 -3.32
C PRO A 102 4.29 10.80 -4.26
N ARG A 103 2.98 10.95 -4.42
CA ARG A 103 2.16 10.14 -5.34
C ARG A 103 2.67 10.21 -6.78
N SER A 104 3.17 11.36 -7.21
CA SER A 104 3.76 11.52 -8.55
C SER A 104 4.93 10.58 -8.80
N VAL A 105 5.79 10.38 -7.79
CA VAL A 105 6.92 9.42 -7.85
C VAL A 105 6.41 7.99 -7.97
N LEU A 106 5.38 7.62 -7.20
CA LEU A 106 4.80 6.29 -7.24
C LEU A 106 4.12 6.01 -8.59
N ASN A 107 3.37 6.97 -9.11
CA ASN A 107 2.76 6.88 -10.43
C ASN A 107 3.81 6.74 -11.54
N GLU A 108 4.91 7.50 -11.47
CA GLU A 108 6.01 7.38 -12.43
C GLU A 108 6.65 5.99 -12.37
N GLN A 109 6.87 5.44 -11.17
CA GLN A 109 7.37 4.08 -11.00
C GLN A 109 6.44 3.06 -11.64
N LEU A 110 5.13 3.22 -11.46
CA LEU A 110 4.14 2.31 -12.05
C LEU A 110 4.15 2.39 -13.58
N LEU A 111 4.06 3.59 -14.13
CA LEU A 111 4.00 3.81 -15.59
C LEU A 111 5.31 3.43 -16.30
N SER A 112 6.46 3.59 -15.64
CA SER A 112 7.76 3.20 -16.19
C SER A 112 8.09 1.71 -16.01
N GLY A 113 7.21 0.91 -15.40
CA GLY A 113 7.43 -0.51 -15.13
C GLY A 113 8.47 -0.80 -14.02
N LYS A 114 8.82 0.20 -13.22
CA LYS A 114 9.76 0.06 -12.09
C LYS A 114 9.06 -0.28 -10.77
N ALA A 115 7.74 -0.12 -10.72
CA ALA A 115 6.96 -0.46 -9.54
C ALA A 115 7.04 -1.95 -9.23
N LYS A 116 7.10 -2.27 -7.93
CA LYS A 116 6.98 -3.64 -7.45
C LYS A 116 5.56 -3.86 -6.95
N TYR A 117 4.94 -4.94 -7.41
CA TYR A 117 3.61 -5.40 -7.01
C TYR A 117 3.57 -6.93 -7.05
N SER A 118 2.47 -7.54 -6.65
CA SER A 118 2.33 -8.99 -6.71
C SER A 118 2.35 -9.50 -8.15
N SER A 119 3.29 -10.39 -8.47
CA SER A 119 3.45 -10.97 -9.82
C SER A 119 2.24 -11.76 -10.30
N ILE A 120 1.33 -12.15 -9.40
CA ILE A 120 0.10 -12.84 -9.76
C ILE A 120 -0.78 -12.01 -10.71
N PHE A 121 -0.73 -10.68 -10.59
CA PHE A 121 -1.50 -9.78 -11.45
C PHE A 121 -1.00 -9.69 -12.91
N ASN A 122 0.13 -10.31 -13.22
CA ASN A 122 0.59 -10.47 -14.60
C ASN A 122 -0.11 -11.61 -15.34
N TYR A 123 -0.92 -12.41 -14.66
CA TYR A 123 -1.63 -13.55 -15.25
C TYR A 123 -3.11 -13.20 -15.50
N PRO A 124 -3.62 -13.41 -16.71
CA PRO A 124 -5.00 -13.01 -17.08
C PRO A 124 -6.12 -13.87 -16.46
N CYS A 125 -5.76 -14.96 -15.76
CA CYS A 125 -6.73 -15.96 -15.27
C CYS A 125 -7.19 -15.74 -13.81
N LEU A 126 -6.91 -14.61 -13.22
CA LEU A 126 -7.22 -14.33 -11.79
C LEU A 126 -8.70 -14.41 -11.44
N LEU A 127 -9.60 -14.18 -12.40
CA LEU A 127 -11.03 -14.21 -12.15
C LEU A 127 -11.59 -15.60 -11.86
N TYR A 128 -10.93 -16.64 -12.33
CA TYR A 128 -11.39 -18.01 -12.09
C TYR A 128 -11.31 -18.41 -10.61
N THR A 129 -10.37 -17.86 -9.87
CA THR A 129 -10.19 -18.15 -8.43
C THR A 129 -11.12 -17.35 -7.53
N SER A 130 -11.52 -16.14 -7.92
CA SER A 130 -12.47 -15.33 -7.17
C SER A 130 -13.94 -15.73 -7.45
N ASP A 131 -14.24 -16.17 -8.66
CA ASP A 131 -15.60 -16.64 -9.03
C ASP A 131 -15.96 -17.99 -8.35
N ALA A 132 -14.97 -18.86 -8.12
CA ALA A 132 -15.16 -20.13 -7.42
C ALA A 132 -15.50 -19.98 -5.93
N ALA A 133 -15.21 -18.84 -5.32
CA ALA A 133 -15.58 -18.54 -3.93
C ALA A 133 -17.04 -18.08 -3.82
N ASP A 134 -17.57 -17.43 -4.85
CA ASP A 134 -18.93 -16.86 -4.88
C ASP A 134 -20.00 -17.93 -5.20
N GLU A 135 -19.64 -18.97 -5.96
CA GLU A 135 -20.56 -20.08 -6.31
C GLU A 135 -20.85 -21.03 -5.14
N ARG A 136 -20.10 -20.98 -4.05
CA ARG A 136 -20.33 -21.78 -2.84
C ARG A 136 -21.36 -21.17 -1.86
N SER A 137 -21.87 -19.99 -2.15
CA SER A 137 -22.78 -19.24 -1.28
C SER A 137 -24.25 -19.22 -1.79
N SER A 138 -24.59 -19.97 -2.81
CA SER A 138 -25.94 -20.06 -3.38
C SER A 138 -26.64 -21.38 -3.12
#